data_968c1ac95d31af51e735e954d3ad467b
#
_entry.id   968c1ac95d31af51e735e954d3ad467b
#
_cell.length_a   1.000
_cell.length_b   1.000
_cell.length_c   1.000
_cell.angle_alpha   90.00
_cell.angle_beta   90.00
_cell.angle_gamma   90.00
#
_symmetry.space_group_name_H-M   'P 1'
#
loop_
_entity.id
_entity.type
_entity.pdbx_description
1 polymer ?
#
loop_
_entity_poly.entity_id
_entity_poly.type
_entity_poly.pdbx_seq_one_letter_code
_entity_poly.pdbx_strand_id
1 'polypeptide(L)'
;KWVWKKFIKIKFVKKKVDKKIEVALSEIKKNVLTPISDTPDFLQLPSIGLEKDFIVDLADRYNNKKDFDWKKGYVSGTVYKDDEEYTNFLCEIYKKFSWTNPLHPDTFPSIRKMEAEIVNMCIDLYKGDENCCGTTTSGGTESIMLACKAYRDYAEKRGIEKPEMIITDTAHAAFWKAAAYFKIKVVEVGYDFTRDSHHVGYCLNNNQLKNVINKNTCMIGLSAPNFAYGSFDNVHEVQELLKTLSFDIPIHLDCCLGGFILPFTFEGQNRNFNRELITSISLDTHKYGYGPKGCSVILYRDKKYCHNQYFVQPDWSGGIYASPTFAGSRSGAIIAATWAALLYHGKEGYNNYAKKIVNTTREIANELKKIDGIKVIGEPSSCIVAFKSKVLDIYRLAENLKLKKWNLNILQNPPAVHLCVTTHHLDKKVINKFIKDVKNEVEKILNEPNACTTGVAAIYGMSQQLPDKSIVKELAYGYLDTFYKVI
;
A
#
# COMPACT_ATOMS: atom_id res chain seq x y z
N LYS A 1 30.31 3.36 -2.53
CA LYS A 1 29.45 4.40 -3.17
C LYS A 1 30.26 5.56 -3.77
N TRP A 2 31.24 6.14 -3.03
CA TRP A 2 32.02 7.30 -3.53
C TRP A 2 32.91 6.95 -4.74
N VAL A 3 33.62 5.83 -4.72
CA VAL A 3 34.45 5.33 -5.82
C VAL A 3 33.60 5.08 -7.06
N TRP A 4 32.42 4.46 -6.91
CA TRP A 4 31.50 4.17 -8.00
C TRP A 4 30.96 5.46 -8.65
N LYS A 5 30.59 6.47 -7.84
CA LYS A 5 30.16 7.80 -8.36
C LYS A 5 31.23 8.51 -9.18
N LYS A 6 32.53 8.31 -8.86
CA LYS A 6 33.64 8.81 -9.69
C LYS A 6 33.79 7.95 -10.95
N PHE A 7 33.64 6.64 -10.85
CA PHE A 7 33.81 5.71 -11.97
C PHE A 7 32.74 5.89 -13.06
N ILE A 8 31.49 6.13 -12.68
CA ILE A 8 30.38 6.42 -13.63
C ILE A 8 30.62 7.73 -14.40
N LYS A 9 31.36 8.70 -13.86
CA LYS A 9 31.69 9.96 -14.55
C LYS A 9 32.72 9.78 -15.68
N ILE A 10 33.38 8.65 -15.79
CA ILE A 10 34.26 8.33 -16.90
C ILE A 10 33.45 8.17 -18.16
N LYS A 11 33.70 9.00 -19.18
CA LYS A 11 32.90 9.10 -20.42
C LYS A 11 32.58 7.78 -21.09
N PHE A 12 33.51 6.83 -21.07
CA PHE A 12 33.29 5.48 -21.63
C PHE A 12 32.38 4.60 -20.76
N VAL A 13 32.52 4.65 -19.44
CA VAL A 13 31.68 3.89 -18.49
C VAL A 13 30.25 4.43 -18.53
N LYS A 14 30.09 5.76 -18.54
CA LYS A 14 28.79 6.42 -18.66
C LYS A 14 28.07 5.96 -19.93
N LYS A 15 28.75 6.00 -21.10
CA LYS A 15 28.15 5.54 -22.37
C LYS A 15 27.69 4.07 -22.34
N LYS A 16 28.43 3.17 -21.65
CA LYS A 16 28.02 1.78 -21.46
C LYS A 16 26.82 1.64 -20.52
N VAL A 17 26.77 2.44 -19.46
CA VAL A 17 25.64 2.46 -18.52
C VAL A 17 24.39 3.02 -19.21
N ASP A 18 24.50 4.15 -19.90
CA ASP A 18 23.40 4.77 -20.63
C ASP A 18 22.80 3.80 -21.67
N LYS A 19 23.65 3.08 -22.42
CA LYS A 19 23.20 2.08 -23.37
C LYS A 19 22.44 0.90 -22.69
N LYS A 20 22.88 0.47 -21.51
CA LYS A 20 22.15 -0.56 -20.73
C LYS A 20 20.82 -0.04 -20.20
N ILE A 21 20.76 1.22 -19.80
CA ILE A 21 19.53 1.88 -19.37
C ILE A 21 18.55 1.96 -20.56
N GLU A 22 19.01 2.37 -21.74
CA GLU A 22 18.19 2.43 -22.96
C GLU A 22 17.60 1.06 -23.33
N VAL A 23 18.40 0.00 -23.28
CA VAL A 23 17.93 -1.37 -23.53
C VAL A 23 16.87 -1.78 -22.51
N ALA A 24 17.13 -1.57 -21.21
CA ALA A 24 16.19 -1.90 -20.16
C ALA A 24 14.89 -1.08 -20.26
N LEU A 25 14.98 0.22 -20.62
CA LEU A 25 13.80 1.05 -20.89
C LEU A 25 13.01 0.59 -22.11
N SER A 26 13.70 0.11 -23.14
CA SER A 26 13.05 -0.47 -24.33
C SER A 26 12.26 -1.75 -23.98
N GLU A 27 12.85 -2.63 -23.16
CA GLU A 27 12.16 -3.82 -22.66
C GLU A 27 10.98 -3.48 -21.76
N ILE A 28 11.15 -2.50 -20.86
CA ILE A 28 10.06 -1.98 -20.01
C ILE A 28 8.93 -1.45 -20.88
N LYS A 29 9.24 -0.61 -21.87
CA LYS A 29 8.24 -0.08 -22.81
C LYS A 29 7.48 -1.21 -23.50
N LYS A 30 8.17 -2.21 -24.05
CA LYS A 30 7.55 -3.35 -24.71
C LYS A 30 6.61 -4.14 -23.80
N ASN A 31 6.91 -4.23 -22.50
CA ASN A 31 6.10 -4.96 -21.53
C ASN A 31 4.92 -4.16 -20.97
N VAL A 32 5.04 -2.83 -20.91
CA VAL A 32 4.01 -1.93 -20.34
C VAL A 32 3.06 -1.43 -21.42
N LEU A 33 3.61 -1.06 -22.57
CA LEU A 33 2.85 -0.54 -23.68
C LEU A 33 2.42 -1.73 -24.56
N THR A 34 1.36 -2.41 -24.16
CA THR A 34 0.74 -3.44 -25.02
C THR A 34 -0.36 -2.77 -25.83
N PRO A 35 -0.26 -2.70 -27.16
CA PRO A 35 -1.30 -2.10 -27.98
C PRO A 35 -2.66 -2.75 -27.71
N ILE A 36 -3.69 -1.94 -27.62
CA ILE A 36 -5.07 -2.43 -27.60
C ILE A 36 -5.53 -2.43 -29.04
N SER A 37 -5.42 -3.60 -29.69
CA SER A 37 -5.81 -3.77 -31.09
C SER A 37 -7.26 -3.36 -31.31
N ASP A 38 -7.54 -2.83 -32.49
CA ASP A 38 -8.87 -2.46 -32.96
C ASP A 38 -9.53 -1.31 -32.17
N THR A 39 -8.72 -0.45 -31.55
CA THR A 39 -9.17 0.78 -30.90
C THR A 39 -8.44 2.00 -31.48
N PRO A 40 -9.12 3.12 -31.71
CA PRO A 40 -8.48 4.36 -32.16
C PRO A 40 -7.70 5.04 -31.02
N ASP A 41 -6.61 5.71 -31.39
CA ASP A 41 -5.87 6.58 -30.47
C ASP A 41 -6.49 7.98 -30.44
N PHE A 42 -6.86 8.45 -29.27
CA PHE A 42 -7.38 9.82 -29.08
C PHE A 42 -6.27 10.73 -28.56
N LEU A 43 -5.53 11.34 -29.48
CA LEU A 43 -4.50 12.34 -29.16
C LEU A 43 -5.03 13.77 -29.09
N GLN A 44 -6.25 13.99 -29.60
CA GLN A 44 -6.95 15.28 -29.61
C GLN A 44 -8.43 15.06 -29.34
N LEU A 45 -9.09 16.09 -28.82
CA LEU A 45 -10.56 16.06 -28.74
C LEU A 45 -11.15 15.95 -30.14
N PRO A 46 -12.13 15.06 -30.35
CA PRO A 46 -12.86 15.03 -31.60
C PRO A 46 -13.54 16.40 -31.89
N SER A 47 -13.53 16.83 -33.14
CA SER A 47 -14.19 18.09 -33.54
C SER A 47 -15.72 18.03 -33.35
N ILE A 48 -16.28 16.83 -33.42
CA ILE A 48 -17.69 16.53 -33.15
C ILE A 48 -17.73 15.39 -32.13
N GLY A 49 -18.63 15.47 -31.13
CA GLY A 49 -18.80 14.42 -30.11
C GLY A 49 -19.15 13.08 -30.77
N LEU A 50 -18.63 12.02 -30.19
CA LEU A 50 -18.87 10.65 -30.66
C LEU A 50 -20.23 10.14 -30.14
N GLU A 51 -20.82 9.23 -30.89
CA GLU A 51 -22.06 8.57 -30.48
C GLU A 51 -21.89 7.76 -29.19
N LYS A 52 -22.90 7.83 -28.32
CA LYS A 52 -22.88 7.17 -27.00
C LYS A 52 -22.59 5.68 -27.10
N ASP A 53 -23.24 4.97 -28.03
CA ASP A 53 -23.11 3.52 -28.16
C ASP A 53 -21.72 3.12 -28.64
N PHE A 54 -21.11 3.95 -29.50
CA PHE A 54 -19.71 3.76 -29.89
C PHE A 54 -18.75 3.92 -28.69
N ILE A 55 -18.99 4.91 -27.81
CA ILE A 55 -18.17 5.10 -26.60
C ILE A 55 -18.31 3.92 -25.64
N VAL A 56 -19.51 3.35 -25.49
CA VAL A 56 -19.77 2.17 -24.66
C VAL A 56 -19.05 0.94 -25.23
N ASP A 57 -19.18 0.68 -26.54
CA ASP A 57 -18.47 -0.42 -27.22
C ASP A 57 -16.93 -0.29 -27.07
N LEU A 58 -16.43 0.93 -27.21
CA LEU A 58 -15.00 1.20 -27.02
C LEU A 58 -14.55 0.93 -25.58
N ALA A 59 -15.35 1.33 -24.59
CA ALA A 59 -15.08 1.05 -23.18
C ALA A 59 -15.05 -0.47 -22.89
N ASP A 60 -15.95 -1.23 -23.53
CA ASP A 60 -15.99 -2.70 -23.42
C ASP A 60 -14.74 -3.33 -24.04
N ARG A 61 -14.27 -2.84 -25.17
CA ARG A 61 -13.02 -3.30 -25.80
C ARG A 61 -11.82 -3.04 -24.87
N TYR A 62 -11.72 -1.84 -24.26
CA TYR A 62 -10.68 -1.55 -23.28
C TYR A 62 -10.76 -2.46 -22.06
N ASN A 63 -11.96 -2.69 -21.52
CA ASN A 63 -12.15 -3.54 -20.35
C ASN A 63 -11.82 -5.02 -20.62
N ASN A 64 -11.97 -5.49 -21.85
CA ASN A 64 -11.66 -6.86 -22.24
C ASN A 64 -10.17 -7.13 -22.42
N LYS A 65 -9.34 -6.08 -22.55
CA LYS A 65 -7.87 -6.23 -22.63
C LYS A 65 -7.30 -6.50 -21.25
N LYS A 66 -6.90 -7.73 -21.01
CA LYS A 66 -6.34 -8.18 -19.73
C LYS A 66 -5.13 -9.07 -19.93
N ASP A 67 -3.99 -8.69 -19.37
CA ASP A 67 -2.80 -9.54 -19.35
C ASP A 67 -2.91 -10.62 -18.27
N PHE A 68 -3.60 -10.30 -17.17
CA PHE A 68 -3.89 -11.19 -16.04
C PHE A 68 -5.39 -11.28 -15.79
N ASP A 69 -5.88 -12.50 -15.64
CA ASP A 69 -7.29 -12.73 -15.26
C ASP A 69 -7.42 -12.65 -13.74
N TRP A 70 -7.60 -11.41 -13.25
CA TRP A 70 -7.75 -11.14 -11.82
C TRP A 70 -9.02 -11.80 -11.23
N LYS A 71 -10.07 -12.02 -12.03
CA LYS A 71 -11.29 -12.73 -11.60
C LYS A 71 -11.03 -14.19 -11.22
N LYS A 72 -9.99 -14.80 -11.80
CA LYS A 72 -9.55 -16.16 -11.43
C LYS A 72 -8.69 -16.21 -10.16
N GLY A 73 -8.42 -15.06 -9.52
CA GLY A 73 -7.59 -15.01 -8.32
C GLY A 73 -6.08 -15.18 -8.55
N TYR A 74 -5.59 -14.92 -9.78
CA TYR A 74 -4.17 -15.11 -10.11
C TYR A 74 -3.33 -13.85 -9.86
N VAL A 75 -3.85 -12.89 -9.10
CA VAL A 75 -3.17 -11.64 -8.77
C VAL A 75 -3.04 -11.47 -7.26
N SER A 76 -1.88 -10.99 -6.82
CA SER A 76 -1.59 -10.68 -5.44
C SER A 76 -2.25 -9.35 -5.03
N GLY A 77 -3.22 -9.37 -4.13
CA GLY A 77 -3.95 -8.17 -3.72
C GLY A 77 -4.71 -7.52 -4.89
N THR A 78 -4.58 -6.20 -5.05
CA THR A 78 -5.11 -5.39 -6.16
C THR A 78 -6.64 -5.32 -6.18
N VAL A 79 -7.35 -6.43 -6.35
CA VAL A 79 -8.80 -6.57 -6.26
C VAL A 79 -9.13 -7.40 -5.03
N TYR A 80 -9.88 -6.82 -4.10
CA TYR A 80 -10.13 -7.43 -2.79
C TYR A 80 -11.45 -8.21 -2.73
N LYS A 81 -12.45 -7.74 -3.47
CA LYS A 81 -13.78 -8.36 -3.65
C LYS A 81 -14.42 -7.82 -4.93
N ASP A 82 -15.13 -8.66 -5.69
CA ASP A 82 -15.68 -8.31 -7.02
C ASP A 82 -16.93 -9.10 -7.42
N ASP A 83 -17.71 -9.65 -6.49
CA ASP A 83 -18.93 -10.32 -6.91
C ASP A 83 -19.92 -9.35 -7.59
N GLU A 84 -20.64 -9.84 -8.59
CA GLU A 84 -21.45 -9.01 -9.48
C GLU A 84 -22.60 -8.31 -8.76
N GLU A 85 -23.30 -9.02 -7.88
CA GLU A 85 -24.41 -8.48 -7.09
C GLU A 85 -23.94 -7.30 -6.23
N TYR A 86 -22.82 -7.50 -5.53
CA TYR A 86 -22.23 -6.47 -4.70
C TYR A 86 -21.73 -5.27 -5.52
N THR A 87 -21.15 -5.53 -6.69
CA THR A 87 -20.70 -4.46 -7.59
C THR A 87 -21.88 -3.63 -8.09
N ASN A 88 -22.96 -4.29 -8.52
CA ASN A 88 -24.18 -3.61 -8.98
C ASN A 88 -24.81 -2.75 -7.86
N PHE A 89 -24.85 -3.27 -6.63
CA PHE A 89 -25.28 -2.51 -5.47
C PHE A 89 -24.45 -1.24 -5.25
N LEU A 90 -23.13 -1.34 -5.28
CA LEU A 90 -22.26 -0.17 -5.12
C LEU A 90 -22.41 0.81 -6.28
N CYS A 91 -22.58 0.33 -7.50
CA CYS A 91 -22.83 1.18 -8.70
C CYS A 91 -24.17 1.92 -8.61
N GLU A 92 -25.20 1.31 -8.05
CA GLU A 92 -26.49 1.98 -7.80
C GLU A 92 -26.33 3.17 -6.83
N ILE A 93 -25.61 2.94 -5.71
CA ILE A 93 -25.31 4.01 -4.75
C ILE A 93 -24.45 5.10 -5.40
N TYR A 94 -23.40 4.72 -6.12
CA TYR A 94 -22.54 5.65 -6.86
C TYR A 94 -23.36 6.57 -7.78
N LYS A 95 -24.27 6.00 -8.58
CA LYS A 95 -25.12 6.72 -9.50
C LYS A 95 -25.96 7.80 -8.81
N LYS A 96 -26.53 7.51 -7.62
CA LYS A 96 -27.36 8.46 -6.85
C LYS A 96 -26.58 9.69 -6.38
N PHE A 97 -25.27 9.57 -6.18
CA PHE A 97 -24.42 10.62 -5.63
C PHE A 97 -23.33 11.14 -6.59
N SER A 98 -23.43 10.86 -7.89
CA SER A 98 -22.40 11.15 -8.90
C SER A 98 -22.00 12.63 -8.98
N TRP A 99 -22.92 13.55 -8.68
CA TRP A 99 -22.72 14.98 -8.79
C TRP A 99 -22.44 15.69 -7.46
N THR A 100 -22.36 14.93 -6.37
CA THR A 100 -22.20 15.50 -5.03
C THR A 100 -20.73 15.73 -4.67
N ASN A 101 -20.47 16.78 -3.89
CA ASN A 101 -19.13 17.22 -3.52
C ASN A 101 -19.09 17.67 -2.04
N PRO A 102 -18.36 16.99 -1.15
CA PRO A 102 -18.29 17.35 0.25
C PRO A 102 -17.61 18.70 0.56
N LEU A 103 -16.99 19.33 -0.45
CA LEU A 103 -16.46 20.70 -0.32
C LEU A 103 -17.59 21.73 -0.05
N HIS A 104 -18.82 21.42 -0.45
CA HIS A 104 -20.00 22.27 -0.27
C HIS A 104 -21.01 21.58 0.67
N PRO A 105 -20.76 21.57 2.00
CA PRO A 105 -21.57 20.83 2.97
C PRO A 105 -22.97 21.39 3.16
N ASP A 106 -23.19 22.65 2.84
CA ASP A 106 -24.48 23.34 2.79
C ASP A 106 -25.35 22.83 1.62
N THR A 107 -24.76 22.64 0.47
CA THR A 107 -25.43 22.09 -0.73
C THR A 107 -25.64 20.58 -0.64
N PHE A 108 -24.69 19.87 -0.06
CA PHE A 108 -24.67 18.40 0.02
C PHE A 108 -24.57 17.88 1.46
N PRO A 109 -25.54 18.20 2.34
CA PRO A 109 -25.49 17.80 3.75
C PRO A 109 -25.49 16.27 3.97
N SER A 110 -26.08 15.51 3.03
CA SER A 110 -26.09 14.06 3.07
C SER A 110 -24.69 13.46 2.93
N ILE A 111 -23.87 13.98 2.03
CA ILE A 111 -22.49 13.48 1.84
C ILE A 111 -21.62 13.85 3.05
N ARG A 112 -21.76 15.06 3.60
CA ARG A 112 -21.11 15.43 4.84
C ARG A 112 -21.46 14.44 5.98
N LYS A 113 -22.74 14.06 6.08
CA LYS A 113 -23.20 13.09 7.09
C LYS A 113 -22.59 11.71 6.86
N MET A 114 -22.63 11.18 5.63
CA MET A 114 -22.05 9.88 5.28
C MET A 114 -20.54 9.84 5.55
N GLU A 115 -19.82 10.90 5.22
CA GLU A 115 -18.38 11.01 5.51
C GLU A 115 -18.11 10.97 7.03
N ALA A 116 -18.88 11.72 7.82
CA ALA A 116 -18.79 11.69 9.26
C ALA A 116 -19.10 10.31 9.83
N GLU A 117 -20.10 9.60 9.31
CA GLU A 117 -20.45 8.25 9.73
C GLU A 117 -19.34 7.23 9.39
N ILE A 118 -18.70 7.32 8.22
CA ILE A 118 -17.52 6.50 7.88
C ILE A 118 -16.43 6.68 8.93
N VAL A 119 -16.10 7.93 9.28
CA VAL A 119 -15.05 8.23 10.26
C VAL A 119 -15.44 7.67 11.64
N ASN A 120 -16.68 7.88 12.10
CA ASN A 120 -17.13 7.39 13.39
C ASN A 120 -17.21 5.87 13.47
N MET A 121 -17.66 5.17 12.41
CA MET A 121 -17.60 3.71 12.33
C MET A 121 -16.17 3.18 12.45
N CYS A 122 -15.21 3.87 11.84
CA CYS A 122 -13.79 3.52 11.95
C CYS A 122 -13.22 3.84 13.35
N ILE A 123 -13.61 4.94 13.99
CA ILE A 123 -13.22 5.26 15.37
C ILE A 123 -13.71 4.17 16.32
N ASP A 124 -14.99 3.77 16.24
CA ASP A 124 -15.55 2.68 17.06
C ASP A 124 -14.82 1.35 16.81
N LEU A 125 -14.56 1.03 15.53
CA LEU A 125 -13.83 -0.20 15.16
C LEU A 125 -12.44 -0.27 15.83
N TYR A 126 -11.78 0.89 16.00
CA TYR A 126 -10.46 1.02 16.62
C TYR A 126 -10.50 1.47 18.08
N LYS A 127 -11.66 1.34 18.75
CA LYS A 127 -11.82 1.64 20.20
C LYS A 127 -11.43 3.06 20.57
N GLY A 128 -11.72 4.02 19.69
CA GLY A 128 -11.56 5.44 19.99
C GLY A 128 -12.70 5.95 20.87
N ASP A 129 -12.44 7.06 21.57
CA ASP A 129 -13.39 7.79 22.41
C ASP A 129 -13.95 9.04 21.68
N GLU A 130 -14.70 9.87 22.38
CA GLU A 130 -15.33 11.10 21.87
C GLU A 130 -14.35 12.21 21.48
N ASN A 131 -13.08 12.13 21.89
CA ASN A 131 -12.03 13.05 21.49
C ASN A 131 -11.42 12.69 20.14
N CYS A 132 -11.59 11.43 19.74
CA CYS A 132 -11.07 10.95 18.46
C CYS A 132 -11.78 11.62 17.28
N CYS A 133 -11.02 11.90 16.25
CA CYS A 133 -11.49 12.54 15.03
C CYS A 133 -10.73 12.01 13.81
N GLY A 134 -11.14 12.43 12.63
CA GLY A 134 -10.48 11.98 11.40
C GLY A 134 -11.11 12.55 10.15
N THR A 135 -10.60 12.10 9.01
CA THR A 135 -11.12 12.47 7.68
C THR A 135 -11.03 11.27 6.73
N THR A 136 -11.88 11.23 5.70
CA THR A 136 -11.61 10.38 4.56
C THR A 136 -10.53 11.02 3.68
N THR A 137 -9.79 10.18 2.94
CA THR A 137 -8.72 10.57 2.02
C THR A 137 -8.84 9.78 0.73
N SER A 138 -8.06 10.10 -0.29
CA SER A 138 -8.06 9.38 -1.58
C SER A 138 -7.39 8.01 -1.54
N GLY A 139 -6.68 7.68 -0.46
CA GLY A 139 -5.98 6.39 -0.31
C GLY A 139 -4.93 6.43 0.79
N GLY A 140 -4.40 5.26 1.16
CA GLY A 140 -3.44 5.10 2.25
C GLY A 140 -2.19 5.97 2.13
N THR A 141 -1.72 6.20 0.91
CA THR A 141 -0.59 7.12 0.68
C THR A 141 -0.92 8.53 1.16
N GLU A 142 -2.11 9.06 0.85
CA GLU A 142 -2.55 10.37 1.34
C GLU A 142 -2.72 10.36 2.85
N SER A 143 -3.36 9.33 3.41
CA SER A 143 -3.54 9.17 4.87
C SER A 143 -2.21 9.24 5.62
N ILE A 144 -1.20 8.48 5.18
CA ILE A 144 0.15 8.50 5.77
C ILE A 144 0.81 9.87 5.61
N MET A 145 0.72 10.48 4.43
CA MET A 145 1.30 11.79 4.17
C MET A 145 0.67 12.88 5.05
N LEU A 146 -0.65 12.84 5.25
CA LEU A 146 -1.36 13.77 6.12
C LEU A 146 -0.95 13.59 7.58
N ALA A 147 -0.77 12.36 8.06
CA ALA A 147 -0.23 12.09 9.39
C ALA A 147 1.18 12.69 9.55
N CYS A 148 2.06 12.44 8.57
CA CYS A 148 3.42 13.00 8.59
C CYS A 148 3.41 14.53 8.59
N LYS A 149 2.54 15.17 7.77
CA LYS A 149 2.35 16.63 7.75
C LYS A 149 1.85 17.13 9.11
N ALA A 150 0.85 16.49 9.67
CA ALA A 150 0.28 16.89 10.94
C ALA A 150 1.30 16.84 12.09
N TYR A 151 2.11 15.81 12.15
CA TYR A 151 3.14 15.69 13.19
C TYR A 151 4.36 16.60 12.95
N ARG A 152 4.72 16.89 11.69
CA ARG A 152 5.71 17.89 11.37
C ARG A 152 5.26 19.27 11.92
N ASP A 153 4.03 19.69 11.57
CA ASP A 153 3.49 21.01 12.00
C ASP A 153 3.27 21.07 13.51
N TYR A 154 2.85 19.95 14.11
CA TYR A 154 2.75 19.84 15.57
C TYR A 154 4.12 19.98 16.26
N ALA A 155 5.16 19.41 15.68
CA ALA A 155 6.53 19.53 16.18
C ALA A 155 7.08 20.97 16.03
N GLU A 156 6.83 21.63 14.91
CA GLU A 156 7.20 23.03 14.67
C GLU A 156 6.57 23.96 15.73
N LYS A 157 5.28 23.76 16.07
CA LYS A 157 4.59 24.50 17.15
C LYS A 157 5.20 24.29 18.54
N ARG A 158 5.94 23.19 18.73
CA ARG A 158 6.68 22.86 19.94
C ARG A 158 8.14 23.32 19.90
N GLY A 159 8.55 24.08 18.87
CA GLY A 159 9.90 24.60 18.70
C GLY A 159 10.91 23.62 18.11
N ILE A 160 10.44 22.52 17.47
CA ILE A 160 11.30 21.56 16.80
C ILE A 160 11.54 22.03 15.35
N GLU A 161 12.67 22.69 15.11
CA GLU A 161 13.02 23.27 13.80
C GLU A 161 13.45 22.22 12.78
N LYS A 162 13.98 21.08 13.22
CA LYS A 162 14.50 20.01 12.36
C LYS A 162 13.83 18.69 12.68
N PRO A 163 12.56 18.53 12.31
CA PRO A 163 11.80 17.35 12.66
C PRO A 163 12.37 16.07 12.02
N GLU A 164 12.48 15.04 12.83
CA GLU A 164 12.92 13.71 12.44
C GLU A 164 11.78 12.70 12.61
N MET A 165 11.58 11.86 11.61
CA MET A 165 10.62 10.76 11.65
C MET A 165 11.37 9.43 11.73
N ILE A 166 11.01 8.59 12.70
CA ILE A 166 11.58 7.25 12.83
C ILE A 166 10.62 6.23 12.23
N ILE A 167 11.13 5.40 11.34
CA ILE A 167 10.38 4.30 10.70
C ILE A 167 11.31 3.08 10.51
N THR A 168 10.70 1.91 10.29
CA THR A 168 11.47 0.75 9.84
C THR A 168 11.79 0.85 8.34
N ASP A 169 12.81 0.13 7.89
CA ASP A 169 13.09 -0.05 6.47
C ASP A 169 12.04 -0.93 5.75
N THR A 170 11.13 -1.56 6.49
CA THR A 170 9.96 -2.30 5.98
C THR A 170 8.68 -1.46 5.90
N ALA A 171 8.71 -0.20 6.36
CA ALA A 171 7.57 0.71 6.31
C ALA A 171 7.11 1.00 4.86
N HIS A 172 5.88 1.43 4.69
CA HIS A 172 5.37 1.77 3.36
C HIS A 172 6.09 2.99 2.76
N ALA A 173 6.37 2.95 1.45
CA ALA A 173 7.11 4.01 0.74
C ALA A 173 6.49 5.41 0.85
N ALA A 174 5.23 5.53 1.24
CA ALA A 174 4.55 6.80 1.49
C ALA A 174 5.23 7.65 2.57
N PHE A 175 5.90 7.03 3.56
CA PHE A 175 6.66 7.74 4.58
C PHE A 175 7.87 8.49 3.97
N TRP A 176 8.65 7.84 3.10
CA TRP A 176 9.76 8.51 2.39
C TRP A 176 9.25 9.59 1.42
N LYS A 177 8.09 9.35 0.78
CA LYS A 177 7.44 10.37 -0.05
C LYS A 177 7.03 11.59 0.77
N ALA A 178 6.40 11.38 1.92
CA ALA A 178 6.05 12.45 2.86
C ALA A 178 7.29 13.22 3.34
N ALA A 179 8.35 12.51 3.72
CA ALA A 179 9.61 13.09 4.16
C ALA A 179 10.23 14.00 3.09
N ALA A 180 10.22 13.55 1.82
CA ALA A 180 10.72 14.35 0.71
C ALA A 180 9.90 15.61 0.48
N TYR A 181 8.57 15.56 0.57
CA TYR A 181 7.67 16.68 0.32
C TYR A 181 7.68 17.69 1.47
N PHE A 182 7.66 17.20 2.72
CA PHE A 182 7.52 18.04 3.91
C PHE A 182 8.84 18.34 4.62
N LYS A 183 9.98 17.95 4.02
CA LYS A 183 11.32 18.20 4.55
C LYS A 183 11.55 17.63 5.94
N ILE A 184 10.98 16.45 6.20
CA ILE A 184 11.21 15.68 7.42
C ILE A 184 12.44 14.81 7.23
N LYS A 185 13.37 14.78 8.18
CA LYS A 185 14.50 13.85 8.14
C LYS A 185 14.02 12.45 8.50
N VAL A 186 14.24 11.47 7.62
CA VAL A 186 13.98 10.06 7.94
C VAL A 186 15.15 9.49 8.72
N VAL A 187 14.83 8.83 9.83
CA VAL A 187 15.74 8.01 10.61
C VAL A 187 15.25 6.56 10.48
N GLU A 188 15.96 5.80 9.67
CA GLU A 188 15.62 4.39 9.44
C GLU A 188 16.18 3.53 10.57
N VAL A 189 15.32 2.71 11.13
CA VAL A 189 15.67 1.66 12.10
C VAL A 189 15.53 0.33 11.39
N GLY A 190 16.55 -0.50 11.47
CA GLY A 190 16.50 -1.84 10.91
C GLY A 190 15.43 -2.69 11.61
N TYR A 191 15.17 -3.84 11.04
CA TYR A 191 14.28 -4.83 11.62
C TYR A 191 15.06 -5.93 12.33
N ASP A 192 14.42 -6.52 13.33
CA ASP A 192 14.79 -7.82 13.88
C ASP A 192 13.82 -8.89 13.40
N PHE A 193 14.34 -10.10 13.21
CA PHE A 193 13.48 -11.26 13.02
C PHE A 193 13.12 -11.82 14.39
N THR A 194 12.00 -11.38 14.93
CA THR A 194 11.50 -11.82 16.23
C THR A 194 10.75 -13.14 16.15
N ARG A 195 10.82 -13.92 17.23
CA ARG A 195 10.06 -15.16 17.46
C ARG A 195 9.56 -15.17 18.90
N ASP A 196 8.67 -14.27 19.22
CA ASP A 196 7.93 -14.34 20.48
C ASP A 196 6.57 -15.02 20.30
N SER A 197 5.81 -15.19 21.38
CA SER A 197 4.50 -15.84 21.37
C SER A 197 3.45 -15.08 20.54
N HIS A 198 3.72 -13.84 20.15
CA HIS A 198 2.77 -12.94 19.50
C HIS A 198 3.24 -12.40 18.14
N HIS A 199 4.56 -12.49 17.86
CA HIS A 199 5.17 -11.90 16.67
C HIS A 199 6.25 -12.82 16.11
N VAL A 200 6.07 -13.25 14.85
CA VAL A 200 7.10 -13.98 14.12
C VAL A 200 7.29 -13.30 12.77
N GLY A 201 8.41 -12.60 12.60
CA GLY A 201 8.71 -11.92 11.35
C GLY A 201 9.61 -10.71 11.49
N TYR A 202 9.65 -9.90 10.47
CA TYR A 202 10.47 -8.69 10.41
C TYR A 202 9.74 -7.53 11.09
N CYS A 203 10.16 -7.18 12.31
CA CYS A 203 9.58 -6.14 13.15
C CYS A 203 10.62 -5.08 13.48
N LEU A 204 10.18 -3.88 13.90
CA LEU A 204 11.06 -2.79 14.31
C LEU A 204 12.04 -3.25 15.42
N ASN A 205 13.34 -2.93 15.24
CA ASN A 205 14.38 -3.22 16.22
C ASN A 205 14.37 -2.20 17.37
N ASN A 206 13.87 -2.59 18.53
CA ASN A 206 13.73 -1.70 19.68
C ASN A 206 15.06 -1.24 20.29
N ASN A 207 16.13 -2.04 20.20
CA ASN A 207 17.44 -1.62 20.67
C ASN A 207 18.02 -0.50 19.81
N GLN A 208 17.85 -0.59 18.49
CA GLN A 208 18.23 0.51 17.60
C GLN A 208 17.34 1.72 17.81
N LEU A 209 16.01 1.54 17.97
CA LEU A 209 15.07 2.62 18.24
C LEU A 209 15.52 3.45 19.45
N LYS A 210 15.86 2.80 20.56
CA LYS A 210 16.32 3.47 21.79
C LYS A 210 17.52 4.38 21.54
N ASN A 211 18.43 3.99 20.65
CA ASN A 211 19.66 4.72 20.38
C ASN A 211 19.47 5.94 19.45
N VAL A 212 18.36 6.00 18.68
CA VAL A 212 18.14 7.06 17.69
C VAL A 212 17.08 8.08 18.12
N ILE A 213 16.25 7.74 19.10
CA ILE A 213 15.24 8.68 19.64
C ILE A 213 15.95 9.90 20.24
N ASN A 214 15.46 11.09 19.89
CA ASN A 214 15.97 12.34 20.43
C ASN A 214 14.86 13.43 20.43
N LYS A 215 15.17 14.63 20.94
CA LYS A 215 14.20 15.73 21.07
C LYS A 215 13.66 16.27 19.74
N ASN A 216 14.32 15.97 18.62
CA ASN A 216 13.84 16.34 17.28
C ASN A 216 12.89 15.27 16.69
N THR A 217 12.70 14.12 17.36
CA THR A 217 11.78 13.10 16.90
C THR A 217 10.34 13.60 16.95
N CYS A 218 9.75 13.85 15.79
CA CYS A 218 8.39 14.37 15.67
C CYS A 218 7.32 13.26 15.64
N MET A 219 7.70 12.05 15.21
CA MET A 219 6.82 10.88 15.18
C MET A 219 7.59 9.58 15.03
N ILE A 220 6.94 8.48 15.40
CA ILE A 220 7.34 7.11 15.05
C ILE A 220 6.23 6.50 14.19
N GLY A 221 6.59 5.98 13.01
CA GLY A 221 5.69 5.24 12.13
C GLY A 221 5.86 3.75 12.34
N LEU A 222 4.77 3.06 12.71
CA LEU A 222 4.70 1.60 12.88
C LEU A 222 3.75 0.98 11.87
N SER A 223 4.00 -0.25 11.45
CA SER A 223 3.18 -0.97 10.46
C SER A 223 2.37 -2.11 11.08
N ALA A 224 1.11 -2.21 10.68
CA ALA A 224 0.22 -3.25 11.15
C ALA A 224 -0.75 -3.75 10.05
N PRO A 225 -0.30 -4.68 9.16
CA PRO A 225 1.06 -5.20 8.98
C PRO A 225 1.91 -4.35 8.01
N ASN A 226 3.23 -4.60 7.94
CA ASN A 226 4.02 -4.10 6.83
C ASN A 226 3.65 -4.82 5.51
N PHE A 227 3.76 -4.09 4.40
CA PHE A 227 3.37 -4.59 3.07
C PHE A 227 4.24 -5.75 2.60
N ALA A 228 5.54 -5.71 2.88
CA ALA A 228 6.47 -6.67 2.30
C ALA A 228 6.27 -8.10 2.83
N TYR A 229 6.12 -8.25 4.13
CA TYR A 229 6.19 -9.56 4.79
C TYR A 229 4.94 -9.91 5.59
N GLY A 230 4.00 -8.97 5.76
CA GLY A 230 2.80 -9.19 6.58
C GLY A 230 3.08 -9.22 8.09
N SER A 231 4.27 -8.80 8.51
CA SER A 231 4.66 -8.74 9.92
C SER A 231 4.16 -7.46 10.59
N PHE A 232 3.96 -7.52 11.90
CA PHE A 232 3.47 -6.42 12.73
C PHE A 232 4.57 -5.86 13.60
N ASP A 233 4.73 -4.53 13.63
CA ASP A 233 5.61 -3.91 14.59
C ASP A 233 5.06 -4.06 16.03
N ASN A 234 5.96 -4.19 17.01
CA ASN A 234 5.58 -4.38 18.41
C ASN A 234 5.25 -3.05 19.08
N VAL A 235 3.98 -2.63 18.94
CA VAL A 235 3.47 -1.39 19.52
C VAL A 235 3.68 -1.34 21.04
N HIS A 236 3.53 -2.47 21.74
CA HIS A 236 3.65 -2.51 23.19
C HIS A 236 5.07 -2.17 23.65
N GLU A 237 6.08 -2.81 23.08
CA GLU A 237 7.48 -2.55 23.43
C GLU A 237 7.90 -1.11 23.11
N VAL A 238 7.45 -0.58 21.98
CA VAL A 238 7.69 0.83 21.63
C VAL A 238 7.06 1.76 22.68
N GLN A 239 5.84 1.49 23.11
CA GLN A 239 5.17 2.29 24.14
C GLN A 239 5.89 2.24 25.48
N GLU A 240 6.31 1.04 25.94
CA GLU A 240 7.06 0.91 27.19
C GLU A 240 8.40 1.67 27.12
N LEU A 241 9.07 1.65 25.98
CA LEU A 241 10.26 2.47 25.78
C LEU A 241 9.92 3.98 25.87
N LEU A 242 8.87 4.44 25.20
CA LEU A 242 8.52 5.86 25.20
C LEU A 242 8.10 6.39 26.58
N LYS A 243 7.46 5.57 27.42
CA LYS A 243 7.12 5.93 28.81
C LYS A 243 8.35 6.24 29.67
N THR A 244 9.53 5.79 29.29
CA THR A 244 10.79 6.11 29.99
C THR A 244 11.35 7.48 29.64
N LEU A 245 10.80 8.16 28.64
CA LEU A 245 11.28 9.45 28.16
C LEU A 245 10.60 10.61 28.93
N SER A 246 11.29 11.75 29.00
CA SER A 246 10.78 12.98 29.59
C SER A 246 10.02 13.86 28.59
N PHE A 247 9.72 13.38 27.39
CA PHE A 247 9.01 14.08 26.32
C PHE A 247 8.17 13.13 25.49
N ASP A 248 7.05 13.64 24.96
CA ASP A 248 6.08 12.87 24.21
C ASP A 248 6.47 12.76 22.73
N ILE A 249 6.35 11.58 22.18
CA ILE A 249 6.50 11.31 20.76
C ILE A 249 5.22 10.64 20.24
N PRO A 250 4.54 11.26 19.25
CA PRO A 250 3.38 10.66 18.61
C PRO A 250 3.71 9.36 17.88
N ILE A 251 2.83 8.36 18.00
CA ILE A 251 2.88 7.13 17.21
C ILE A 251 1.79 7.17 16.15
N HIS A 252 2.18 7.03 14.89
CA HIS A 252 1.28 6.71 13.78
C HIS A 252 1.31 5.22 13.52
N LEU A 253 0.14 4.57 13.52
CA LEU A 253 0.00 3.16 13.17
C LEU A 253 -0.57 3.04 11.75
N ASP A 254 0.26 2.58 10.82
CA ASP A 254 -0.16 2.29 9.45
C ASP A 254 -0.90 0.94 9.40
N CYS A 255 -2.22 1.00 9.42
CA CYS A 255 -3.13 -0.12 9.21
C CYS A 255 -3.76 -0.10 7.82
N CYS A 256 -3.19 0.60 6.83
CA CYS A 256 -3.78 0.68 5.49
C CYS A 256 -4.11 -0.70 4.90
N LEU A 257 -3.25 -1.68 5.12
CA LEU A 257 -3.52 -3.05 4.67
C LEU A 257 -4.37 -3.84 5.66
N GLY A 258 -4.10 -3.72 6.95
CA GLY A 258 -4.76 -4.49 8.01
C GLY A 258 -6.09 -3.93 8.51
N GLY A 259 -6.51 -2.75 8.05
CA GLY A 259 -7.55 -1.92 8.66
C GLY A 259 -8.88 -2.59 8.94
N PHE A 260 -9.32 -3.52 8.09
CA PHE A 260 -10.57 -4.28 8.25
C PHE A 260 -10.34 -5.78 8.47
N ILE A 261 -9.10 -6.17 8.81
CA ILE A 261 -8.75 -7.53 9.26
C ILE A 261 -8.39 -7.52 10.74
N LEU A 262 -7.48 -6.62 11.14
CA LEU A 262 -6.90 -6.59 12.48
C LEU A 262 -7.93 -6.49 13.61
N PRO A 263 -8.96 -5.63 13.54
CA PRO A 263 -9.93 -5.50 14.64
C PRO A 263 -10.64 -6.82 14.98
N PHE A 264 -10.64 -7.78 14.06
CA PHE A 264 -11.30 -9.08 14.18
C PHE A 264 -10.34 -10.24 14.45
N THR A 265 -9.04 -9.95 14.69
CA THR A 265 -8.01 -10.95 14.96
C THR A 265 -7.39 -10.73 16.33
N PHE A 266 -6.70 -11.74 16.84
CA PHE A 266 -5.97 -11.63 18.10
C PHE A 266 -4.88 -10.54 18.04
N GLU A 267 -4.20 -10.42 16.91
CA GLU A 267 -3.13 -9.44 16.68
C GLU A 267 -3.63 -8.00 16.74
N GLY A 268 -4.92 -7.77 16.47
CA GLY A 268 -5.54 -6.44 16.54
C GLY A 268 -5.89 -5.95 17.94
N GLN A 269 -5.97 -6.85 18.94
CA GLN A 269 -6.42 -6.51 20.30
C GLN A 269 -5.58 -5.40 20.96
N ASN A 270 -4.31 -5.31 20.63
CA ASN A 270 -3.35 -4.35 21.17
C ASN A 270 -2.91 -3.27 20.16
N ARG A 271 -3.62 -3.10 19.04
CA ARG A 271 -3.27 -2.17 17.95
C ARG A 271 -4.43 -1.24 17.63
N ASN A 272 -4.89 -0.56 18.65
CA ASN A 272 -6.03 0.36 18.60
C ASN A 272 -5.86 1.50 19.62
N PHE A 273 -6.83 2.40 19.72
CA PHE A 273 -6.76 3.55 20.62
C PHE A 273 -6.85 3.21 22.12
N ASN A 274 -7.10 1.98 22.54
CA ASN A 274 -6.88 1.59 23.95
C ASN A 274 -5.40 1.71 24.37
N ARG A 275 -4.48 1.82 23.39
CA ARG A 275 -3.08 2.11 23.64
C ARG A 275 -2.85 3.61 23.61
N GLU A 276 -2.62 4.22 24.76
CA GLU A 276 -2.56 5.67 24.98
C GLU A 276 -1.60 6.42 24.04
N LEU A 277 -0.47 5.84 23.71
CA LEU A 277 0.55 6.48 22.87
C LEU A 277 0.30 6.33 21.35
N ILE A 278 -0.68 5.53 20.91
CA ILE A 278 -1.12 5.57 19.52
C ILE A 278 -1.93 6.85 19.33
N THR A 279 -1.41 7.78 18.56
CA THR A 279 -2.01 9.11 18.35
C THR A 279 -2.70 9.25 17.00
N SER A 280 -2.40 8.37 16.02
CA SER A 280 -3.13 8.28 14.76
C SER A 280 -3.06 6.90 14.15
N ILE A 281 -4.07 6.58 13.32
CA ILE A 281 -4.20 5.30 12.61
C ILE A 281 -4.70 5.59 11.19
N SER A 282 -4.02 5.04 10.16
CA SER A 282 -4.50 5.03 8.78
C SER A 282 -5.07 3.67 8.40
N LEU A 283 -6.20 3.64 7.66
CA LEU A 283 -6.85 2.41 7.22
C LEU A 283 -7.54 2.58 5.87
N ASP A 284 -7.36 1.61 4.97
CA ASP A 284 -7.92 1.70 3.62
C ASP A 284 -9.28 0.99 3.53
N THR A 285 -10.33 1.79 3.38
CA THR A 285 -11.69 1.27 3.10
C THR A 285 -11.76 0.57 1.74
N HIS A 286 -10.90 0.96 0.79
CA HIS A 286 -10.83 0.38 -0.55
C HIS A 286 -9.96 -0.88 -0.68
N LYS A 287 -9.44 -1.42 0.44
CA LYS A 287 -8.80 -2.73 0.51
C LYS A 287 -9.77 -3.75 1.14
N TYR A 288 -9.51 -4.20 2.34
CA TYR A 288 -10.39 -5.14 3.03
C TYR A 288 -11.65 -4.51 3.63
N GLY A 289 -11.82 -3.19 3.49
CA GLY A 289 -13.12 -2.54 3.67
C GLY A 289 -14.07 -2.73 2.49
N TYR A 290 -13.58 -3.30 1.38
CA TYR A 290 -14.33 -3.66 0.17
C TYR A 290 -15.07 -2.49 -0.52
N GLY A 291 -14.76 -1.25 -0.13
CA GLY A 291 -15.25 -0.05 -0.81
C GLY A 291 -14.55 0.18 -2.17
N PRO A 292 -15.09 1.08 -3.01
CA PRO A 292 -14.47 1.44 -4.28
C PRO A 292 -13.10 2.08 -4.08
N LYS A 293 -12.21 1.94 -5.08
CA LYS A 293 -10.90 2.60 -5.06
C LYS A 293 -11.07 4.12 -4.94
N GLY A 294 -10.14 4.76 -4.25
CA GLY A 294 -10.19 6.20 -4.04
C GLY A 294 -10.72 6.64 -2.67
N CYS A 295 -10.81 5.71 -1.69
CA CYS A 295 -11.17 6.05 -0.31
C CYS A 295 -10.29 5.32 0.70
N SER A 296 -9.80 6.05 1.69
CA SER A 296 -9.09 5.63 2.89
C SER A 296 -9.52 6.54 4.05
N VAL A 297 -9.11 6.23 5.26
CA VAL A 297 -9.41 7.03 6.45
C VAL A 297 -8.13 7.26 7.24
N ILE A 298 -7.94 8.48 7.71
CA ILE A 298 -6.97 8.83 8.73
C ILE A 298 -7.71 9.22 10.01
N LEU A 299 -7.36 8.58 11.13
CA LEU A 299 -7.91 8.83 12.45
C LEU A 299 -6.84 9.44 13.34
N TYR A 300 -7.26 10.35 14.21
CA TYR A 300 -6.44 10.95 15.26
C TYR A 300 -7.11 10.77 16.61
N ARG A 301 -6.31 10.53 17.64
CA ARG A 301 -6.77 10.44 19.02
C ARG A 301 -7.38 11.74 19.56
N ASP A 302 -6.90 12.88 19.05
CA ASP A 302 -7.27 14.20 19.57
C ASP A 302 -7.19 15.25 18.47
N LYS A 303 -8.08 16.24 18.54
CA LYS A 303 -8.13 17.41 17.65
C LYS A 303 -6.82 18.18 17.59
N LYS A 304 -6.02 18.21 18.68
CA LYS A 304 -4.71 18.86 18.71
C LYS A 304 -3.75 18.33 17.66
N TYR A 305 -3.88 17.06 17.26
CA TYR A 305 -3.11 16.48 16.13
C TYR A 305 -3.81 16.74 14.79
N CYS A 306 -5.12 16.48 14.72
CA CYS A 306 -5.93 16.60 13.52
C CYS A 306 -5.93 18.03 12.94
N HIS A 307 -5.98 19.06 13.78
CA HIS A 307 -5.95 20.46 13.33
C HIS A 307 -4.66 20.83 12.59
N ASN A 308 -3.57 20.12 12.84
CA ASN A 308 -2.33 20.31 12.07
C ASN A 308 -2.36 19.66 10.68
N GLN A 309 -3.37 18.83 10.40
CA GLN A 309 -3.63 18.31 9.05
C GLN A 309 -4.29 19.37 8.16
N TYR A 310 -5.20 20.17 8.71
CA TYR A 310 -6.02 21.11 7.99
C TYR A 310 -5.19 22.24 7.35
N PHE A 311 -5.70 22.77 6.25
CA PHE A 311 -5.22 24.02 5.67
C PHE A 311 -6.32 25.07 5.73
N VAL A 312 -5.97 26.28 6.16
CA VAL A 312 -6.90 27.41 6.23
C VAL A 312 -6.20 28.66 5.68
N GLN A 313 -6.82 29.32 4.72
CA GLN A 313 -6.40 30.61 4.18
C GLN A 313 -7.51 31.65 4.42
N PRO A 314 -7.37 32.50 5.46
CA PRO A 314 -8.41 33.46 5.83
C PRO A 314 -8.49 34.68 4.89
N ASP A 315 -7.39 35.10 4.30
CA ASP A 315 -7.22 36.31 3.49
C ASP A 315 -7.09 36.00 1.98
N TRP A 316 -8.01 35.22 1.46
CA TRP A 316 -8.07 34.97 0.02
C TRP A 316 -9.21 35.76 -0.61
N SER A 317 -8.96 36.35 -1.81
CA SER A 317 -9.97 37.12 -2.56
C SER A 317 -11.23 36.32 -2.90
N GLY A 318 -11.16 35.00 -2.95
CA GLY A 318 -12.30 34.10 -3.15
C GLY A 318 -13.09 33.78 -1.87
N GLY A 319 -12.76 34.40 -0.75
CA GLY A 319 -13.35 34.14 0.58
C GLY A 319 -12.44 33.31 1.49
N ILE A 320 -12.97 32.86 2.62
CA ILE A 320 -12.22 31.98 3.52
C ILE A 320 -12.13 30.58 2.88
N TYR A 321 -10.91 30.11 2.62
CA TYR A 321 -10.68 28.75 2.13
C TYR A 321 -10.23 27.83 3.27
N ALA A 322 -10.92 26.71 3.46
CA ALA A 322 -10.56 25.68 4.41
C ALA A 322 -10.67 24.30 3.76
N SER A 323 -9.65 23.47 3.93
CA SER A 323 -9.64 22.11 3.40
C SER A 323 -9.09 21.13 4.45
N PRO A 324 -9.76 19.98 4.67
CA PRO A 324 -9.29 18.99 5.63
C PRO A 324 -8.20 18.07 5.06
N THR A 325 -8.02 18.03 3.73
CA THR A 325 -7.09 17.11 3.03
C THR A 325 -6.32 17.86 1.93
N PHE A 326 -5.54 17.15 1.11
CA PHE A 326 -4.82 17.78 -0.03
C PHE A 326 -5.75 18.20 -1.16
N ALA A 327 -6.90 17.53 -1.30
CA ALA A 327 -7.88 17.87 -2.33
C ALA A 327 -8.84 18.95 -1.85
N GLY A 328 -9.32 19.79 -2.77
CA GLY A 328 -10.50 20.64 -2.58
C GLY A 328 -11.76 19.82 -2.83
N SER A 329 -12.20 19.76 -4.09
CA SER A 329 -13.33 18.91 -4.51
C SER A 329 -13.00 17.44 -4.40
N ARG A 330 -13.94 16.65 -3.89
CA ARG A 330 -13.86 15.19 -3.78
C ARG A 330 -15.14 14.53 -4.27
N SER A 331 -15.04 13.28 -4.75
CA SER A 331 -16.21 12.55 -5.23
C SER A 331 -17.11 12.11 -4.08
N GLY A 332 -18.30 12.70 -3.98
CA GLY A 332 -19.33 12.24 -3.05
C GLY A 332 -19.82 10.84 -3.38
N ALA A 333 -19.82 10.45 -4.64
CA ALA A 333 -20.20 9.09 -5.06
C ALA A 333 -19.30 8.01 -4.46
N ILE A 334 -17.96 8.25 -4.41
CA ILE A 334 -17.02 7.31 -3.79
C ILE A 334 -17.25 7.24 -2.27
N ILE A 335 -17.51 8.38 -1.62
CA ILE A 335 -17.83 8.45 -0.19
C ILE A 335 -19.13 7.66 0.10
N ALA A 336 -20.20 7.91 -0.67
CA ALA A 336 -21.48 7.22 -0.51
C ALA A 336 -21.36 5.70 -0.74
N ALA A 337 -20.67 5.27 -1.78
CA ALA A 337 -20.43 3.84 -2.03
C ALA A 337 -19.55 3.19 -0.95
N THR A 338 -18.57 3.91 -0.39
CA THR A 338 -17.78 3.44 0.75
C THR A 338 -18.65 3.31 2.01
N TRP A 339 -19.48 4.29 2.31
CA TRP A 339 -20.45 4.25 3.41
C TRP A 339 -21.37 3.03 3.28
N ALA A 340 -21.92 2.80 2.08
CA ALA A 340 -22.77 1.66 1.79
C ALA A 340 -22.03 0.32 1.98
N ALA A 341 -20.75 0.24 1.56
CA ALA A 341 -19.92 -0.95 1.76
C ALA A 341 -19.75 -1.28 3.25
N LEU A 342 -19.48 -0.28 4.09
CA LEU A 342 -19.31 -0.48 5.53
C LEU A 342 -20.60 -0.98 6.18
N LEU A 343 -21.74 -0.42 5.82
CA LEU A 343 -23.05 -0.85 6.32
C LEU A 343 -23.46 -2.23 5.81
N TYR A 344 -23.20 -2.53 4.54
CA TYR A 344 -23.53 -3.83 3.94
C TYR A 344 -22.82 -4.99 4.64
N HIS A 345 -21.56 -4.84 4.96
CA HIS A 345 -20.79 -5.88 5.62
C HIS A 345 -21.02 -5.92 7.14
N GLY A 346 -21.11 -4.78 7.77
CA GLY A 346 -21.21 -4.70 9.24
C GLY A 346 -20.06 -5.42 9.96
N LYS A 347 -20.04 -5.39 11.28
CA LYS A 347 -18.99 -6.06 12.08
C LYS A 347 -18.94 -7.57 11.85
N GLU A 348 -20.10 -8.22 11.69
CA GLU A 348 -20.18 -9.67 11.49
C GLU A 348 -19.61 -10.09 10.14
N GLY A 349 -19.96 -9.39 9.06
CA GLY A 349 -19.44 -9.66 7.72
C GLY A 349 -17.93 -9.51 7.66
N TYR A 350 -17.39 -8.40 8.20
CA TYR A 350 -15.93 -8.20 8.27
C TYR A 350 -15.23 -9.27 9.12
N ASN A 351 -15.78 -9.65 10.27
CA ASN A 351 -15.22 -10.71 11.11
C ASN A 351 -15.15 -12.04 10.36
N ASN A 352 -16.22 -12.39 9.63
CA ASN A 352 -16.28 -13.62 8.83
C ASN A 352 -15.21 -13.61 7.73
N TYR A 353 -15.09 -12.50 6.96
CA TYR A 353 -14.06 -12.37 5.92
C TYR A 353 -12.66 -12.35 6.51
N ALA A 354 -12.40 -11.61 7.58
CA ALA A 354 -11.09 -11.56 8.23
C ALA A 354 -10.61 -12.95 8.65
N LYS A 355 -11.46 -13.73 9.30
CA LYS A 355 -11.17 -15.12 9.69
C LYS A 355 -10.85 -16.00 8.48
N LYS A 356 -11.68 -15.94 7.42
CA LYS A 356 -11.45 -16.71 6.20
C LYS A 356 -10.12 -16.33 5.54
N ILE A 357 -9.81 -15.03 5.38
CA ILE A 357 -8.57 -14.54 4.79
C ILE A 357 -7.35 -15.03 5.60
N VAL A 358 -7.35 -14.85 6.92
CA VAL A 358 -6.22 -15.26 7.76
C VAL A 358 -6.04 -16.78 7.74
N ASN A 359 -7.11 -17.55 7.81
CA ASN A 359 -7.03 -19.02 7.74
C ASN A 359 -6.49 -19.49 6.39
N THR A 360 -6.98 -18.91 5.29
CA THR A 360 -6.47 -19.21 3.94
C THR A 360 -4.99 -18.82 3.79
N THR A 361 -4.59 -17.68 4.35
CA THR A 361 -3.19 -17.24 4.36
C THR A 361 -2.29 -18.27 5.07
N ARG A 362 -2.72 -18.75 6.23
CA ARG A 362 -2.00 -19.79 6.99
C ARG A 362 -1.96 -21.13 6.25
N GLU A 363 -3.05 -21.52 5.60
CA GLU A 363 -3.09 -22.73 4.77
C GLU A 363 -2.08 -22.67 3.62
N ILE A 364 -2.08 -21.59 2.84
CA ILE A 364 -1.11 -21.40 1.75
C ILE A 364 0.32 -21.45 2.28
N ALA A 365 0.58 -20.78 3.41
CA ALA A 365 1.90 -20.82 4.02
C ALA A 365 2.35 -22.23 4.44
N ASN A 366 1.44 -23.01 5.01
CA ASN A 366 1.72 -24.38 5.41
C ASN A 366 1.99 -25.30 4.21
N GLU A 367 1.27 -25.12 3.12
CA GLU A 367 1.54 -25.86 1.88
C GLU A 367 2.88 -25.45 1.25
N LEU A 368 3.21 -24.15 1.23
CA LEU A 368 4.51 -23.68 0.73
C LEU A 368 5.69 -24.19 1.57
N LYS A 369 5.53 -24.34 2.89
CA LYS A 369 6.56 -24.91 3.79
C LYS A 369 6.92 -26.36 3.44
N LYS A 370 6.05 -27.10 2.74
CA LYS A 370 6.29 -28.48 2.30
C LYS A 370 7.09 -28.59 0.99
N ILE A 371 7.34 -27.46 0.31
CA ILE A 371 8.07 -27.44 -0.96
C ILE A 371 9.56 -27.25 -0.66
N ASP A 372 10.37 -28.23 -1.02
CA ASP A 372 11.83 -28.17 -0.86
C ASP A 372 12.41 -26.96 -1.59
N GLY A 373 13.31 -26.25 -0.90
CA GLY A 373 13.93 -25.03 -1.42
C GLY A 373 13.13 -23.74 -1.17
N ILE A 374 11.88 -23.81 -0.70
CA ILE A 374 11.06 -22.65 -0.33
C ILE A 374 11.10 -22.44 1.20
N LYS A 375 11.23 -21.19 1.60
CA LYS A 375 11.15 -20.77 3.00
C LYS A 375 10.14 -19.64 3.15
N VAL A 376 9.05 -19.91 3.85
CA VAL A 376 8.06 -18.88 4.24
C VAL A 376 8.71 -17.93 5.25
N ILE A 377 8.43 -16.63 5.10
CA ILE A 377 8.92 -15.58 5.98
C ILE A 377 7.89 -15.34 7.09
N GLY A 378 8.32 -15.52 8.34
CA GLY A 378 7.45 -15.31 9.49
C GLY A 378 6.36 -16.38 9.67
N GLU A 379 5.41 -16.11 10.54
CA GLU A 379 4.16 -16.85 10.70
C GLU A 379 3.01 -15.95 10.23
N PRO A 380 2.36 -16.28 9.10
CA PRO A 380 1.33 -15.44 8.55
C PRO A 380 0.12 -15.31 9.48
N SER A 381 -0.13 -14.11 9.94
CA SER A 381 -1.24 -13.75 10.84
C SER A 381 -2.13 -12.64 10.30
N SER A 382 -1.89 -12.25 9.03
CA SER A 382 -2.70 -11.28 8.30
C SER A 382 -3.14 -11.84 6.94
N CYS A 383 -2.96 -11.06 5.89
CA CYS A 383 -3.36 -11.40 4.52
C CYS A 383 -2.16 -11.66 3.59
N ILE A 384 -0.93 -11.71 4.09
CA ILE A 384 0.28 -11.85 3.27
C ILE A 384 0.99 -13.16 3.57
N VAL A 385 1.35 -13.87 2.51
CA VAL A 385 2.30 -14.99 2.56
C VAL A 385 3.53 -14.57 1.77
N ALA A 386 4.62 -14.24 2.47
CA ALA A 386 5.90 -13.94 1.87
C ALA A 386 6.83 -15.16 1.95
N PHE A 387 7.57 -15.43 0.87
CA PHE A 387 8.47 -16.56 0.81
C PHE A 387 9.73 -16.25 0.01
N LYS A 388 10.82 -16.93 0.34
CA LYS A 388 12.14 -16.77 -0.24
C LYS A 388 12.82 -18.12 -0.46
N SER A 389 13.96 -18.11 -1.13
CA SER A 389 14.80 -19.28 -1.28
C SER A 389 16.27 -18.97 -0.97
N LYS A 390 17.04 -20.00 -0.58
CA LYS A 390 18.49 -19.95 -0.49
C LYS A 390 19.17 -20.81 -1.56
N VAL A 391 18.40 -21.64 -2.28
CA VAL A 391 18.92 -22.64 -3.21
C VAL A 391 18.53 -22.37 -4.67
N LEU A 392 17.58 -21.47 -4.91
CA LEU A 392 17.17 -21.03 -6.24
C LEU A 392 17.00 -19.52 -6.32
N ASP A 393 17.03 -18.96 -7.53
CA ASP A 393 16.70 -17.57 -7.79
C ASP A 393 15.19 -17.37 -7.66
N ILE A 394 14.77 -16.67 -6.59
CA ILE A 394 13.35 -16.42 -6.31
C ILE A 394 12.71 -15.49 -7.35
N TYR A 395 13.48 -14.65 -8.01
CA TYR A 395 12.98 -13.76 -9.06
C TYR A 395 12.71 -14.53 -10.36
N ARG A 396 13.53 -15.56 -10.66
CA ARG A 396 13.26 -16.50 -11.74
C ARG A 396 11.96 -17.27 -11.48
N LEU A 397 11.72 -17.69 -10.23
CA LEU A 397 10.46 -18.32 -9.86
C LEU A 397 9.28 -17.38 -10.10
N ALA A 398 9.38 -16.11 -9.70
CA ALA A 398 8.33 -15.12 -9.96
C ALA A 398 8.04 -14.93 -11.45
N GLU A 399 9.07 -14.89 -12.30
CA GLU A 399 8.90 -14.75 -13.76
C GLU A 399 8.26 -15.99 -14.37
N ASN A 400 8.68 -17.19 -13.97
CA ASN A 400 8.06 -18.44 -14.42
C ASN A 400 6.59 -18.52 -14.01
N LEU A 401 6.25 -18.10 -12.79
CA LEU A 401 4.87 -18.03 -12.34
C LEU A 401 4.06 -16.98 -13.12
N LYS A 402 4.68 -15.88 -13.54
CA LYS A 402 4.06 -14.90 -14.44
C LYS A 402 3.68 -15.51 -15.80
N LEU A 403 4.50 -16.40 -16.35
CA LEU A 403 4.16 -17.15 -17.56
C LEU A 403 2.95 -18.08 -17.35
N LYS A 404 2.71 -18.53 -16.11
CA LYS A 404 1.49 -19.26 -15.69
C LYS A 404 0.33 -18.32 -15.35
N LYS A 405 0.47 -17.01 -15.62
CA LYS A 405 -0.51 -15.94 -15.36
C LYS A 405 -0.66 -15.55 -13.88
N TRP A 406 0.24 -15.97 -12.99
CA TRP A 406 0.31 -15.45 -11.62
C TRP A 406 1.02 -14.09 -11.59
N ASN A 407 0.40 -13.10 -11.00
CA ASN A 407 1.00 -11.79 -10.76
C ASN A 407 1.29 -11.64 -9.26
N LEU A 408 2.51 -11.98 -8.85
CA LEU A 408 2.98 -11.87 -7.47
C LEU A 408 3.73 -10.56 -7.26
N ASN A 409 3.80 -10.11 -6.01
CA ASN A 409 4.63 -8.96 -5.65
C ASN A 409 6.08 -9.39 -5.42
N ILE A 410 6.99 -8.76 -6.16
CA ILE A 410 8.43 -8.97 -6.02
C ILE A 410 8.97 -8.08 -4.90
N LEU A 411 9.76 -8.67 -4.00
CA LEU A 411 10.32 -8.01 -2.82
C LEU A 411 11.83 -7.90 -2.91
N GLN A 412 12.38 -6.97 -2.11
CA GLN A 412 13.82 -6.73 -2.01
C GLN A 412 14.25 -6.72 -0.54
N ASN A 413 15.53 -7.06 -0.28
CA ASN A 413 16.18 -6.95 1.04
C ASN A 413 15.44 -7.68 2.19
N PRO A 414 15.35 -9.03 2.15
CA PRO A 414 15.97 -9.97 1.22
C PRO A 414 15.17 -10.19 -0.05
N PRO A 415 15.78 -10.79 -1.11
CA PRO A 415 15.05 -11.28 -2.28
C PRO A 415 13.95 -12.24 -1.87
N ALA A 416 12.71 -11.90 -2.23
CA ALA A 416 11.54 -12.68 -1.89
C ALA A 416 10.38 -12.33 -2.84
N VAL A 417 9.28 -13.06 -2.70
CA VAL A 417 8.00 -12.73 -3.32
C VAL A 417 6.89 -12.89 -2.31
N HIS A 418 5.77 -12.20 -2.52
CA HIS A 418 4.58 -12.46 -1.71
C HIS A 418 3.30 -12.59 -2.52
N LEU A 419 2.35 -13.33 -1.94
CA LEU A 419 0.95 -13.34 -2.31
C LEU A 419 0.16 -12.63 -1.22
N CYS A 420 -0.56 -11.56 -1.61
CA CYS A 420 -1.56 -10.89 -0.77
C CYS A 420 -2.92 -11.55 -1.03
N VAL A 421 -3.42 -12.26 -0.04
CA VAL A 421 -4.62 -13.11 -0.10
C VAL A 421 -5.89 -12.25 -0.09
N THR A 422 -6.77 -12.45 -1.07
CA THR A 422 -8.06 -11.75 -1.21
C THR A 422 -9.22 -12.73 -1.21
N THR A 423 -10.45 -12.25 -1.39
CA THR A 423 -11.64 -13.15 -1.45
C THR A 423 -11.56 -14.18 -2.56
N HIS A 424 -10.89 -13.89 -3.67
CA HIS A 424 -10.67 -14.84 -4.78
C HIS A 424 -9.86 -16.08 -4.36
N HIS A 425 -8.94 -15.91 -3.42
CA HIS A 425 -8.11 -17.01 -2.91
C HIS A 425 -8.84 -17.89 -1.88
N LEU A 426 -10.11 -17.60 -1.54
CA LEU A 426 -10.91 -18.47 -0.67
C LEU A 426 -11.37 -19.74 -1.41
N ASP A 427 -11.32 -19.75 -2.75
CA ASP A 427 -11.58 -20.94 -3.55
C ASP A 427 -10.39 -21.91 -3.46
N LYS A 428 -10.64 -23.13 -2.96
CA LYS A 428 -9.64 -24.19 -2.86
C LYS A 428 -8.98 -24.55 -4.21
N LYS A 429 -9.71 -24.40 -5.31
CA LYS A 429 -9.14 -24.65 -6.65
C LYS A 429 -8.02 -23.69 -6.97
N VAL A 430 -8.16 -22.40 -6.57
CA VAL A 430 -7.12 -21.37 -6.75
C VAL A 430 -5.89 -21.71 -5.91
N ILE A 431 -6.08 -22.06 -4.63
CA ILE A 431 -4.99 -22.45 -3.73
C ILE A 431 -4.23 -23.66 -4.29
N ASN A 432 -4.96 -24.73 -4.62
CA ASN A 432 -4.35 -25.97 -5.12
C ASN A 432 -3.58 -25.74 -6.40
N LYS A 433 -4.12 -24.92 -7.30
CA LYS A 433 -3.39 -24.55 -8.53
C LYS A 433 -2.15 -23.73 -8.21
N PHE A 434 -2.21 -22.74 -7.31
CA PHE A 434 -1.06 -21.95 -6.90
C PHE A 434 0.07 -22.83 -6.36
N ILE A 435 -0.22 -23.69 -5.40
CA ILE A 435 0.77 -24.59 -4.79
C ILE A 435 1.37 -25.55 -5.83
N LYS A 436 0.52 -26.13 -6.69
CA LYS A 436 0.98 -27.00 -7.79
C LYS A 436 1.93 -26.27 -8.73
N ASP A 437 1.56 -25.04 -9.15
CA ASP A 437 2.38 -24.26 -10.07
C ASP A 437 3.72 -23.86 -9.41
N VAL A 438 3.72 -23.44 -8.15
CA VAL A 438 4.95 -23.15 -7.42
C VAL A 438 5.84 -24.37 -7.33
N LYS A 439 5.30 -25.53 -6.93
CA LYS A 439 6.06 -26.78 -6.83
C LYS A 439 6.72 -27.16 -8.15
N ASN A 440 5.94 -27.18 -9.24
CA ASN A 440 6.44 -27.54 -10.57
C ASN A 440 7.55 -26.58 -11.07
N GLU A 441 7.38 -25.27 -10.84
CA GLU A 441 8.41 -24.30 -11.28
C GLU A 441 9.66 -24.33 -10.39
N VAL A 442 9.54 -24.68 -9.11
CA VAL A 442 10.69 -24.92 -8.21
C VAL A 442 11.48 -26.13 -8.70
N GLU A 443 10.82 -27.27 -8.97
CA GLU A 443 11.46 -28.48 -9.49
C GLU A 443 12.19 -28.22 -10.81
N LYS A 444 11.54 -27.48 -11.74
CA LYS A 444 12.14 -27.08 -13.01
C LYS A 444 13.40 -26.22 -12.81
N ILE A 445 13.35 -25.23 -11.92
CA ILE A 445 14.49 -24.32 -11.68
C ILE A 445 15.67 -25.10 -11.04
N LEU A 446 15.39 -26.03 -10.13
CA LEU A 446 16.43 -26.86 -9.50
C LEU A 446 17.09 -27.81 -10.51
N ASN A 447 16.36 -28.32 -11.49
CA ASN A 447 16.89 -29.14 -12.57
C ASN A 447 17.68 -28.35 -13.63
N GLU A 448 17.40 -27.05 -13.77
CA GLU A 448 18.04 -26.15 -14.74
C GLU A 448 18.65 -24.91 -14.06
N PRO A 449 19.63 -25.04 -13.15
CA PRO A 449 20.07 -23.92 -12.31
C PRO A 449 20.72 -22.76 -13.07
N ASN A 450 21.29 -23.02 -14.24
CA ASN A 450 22.07 -22.05 -15.03
C ASN A 450 21.25 -21.27 -16.08
N ALA A 451 19.95 -21.51 -16.20
CA ALA A 451 19.12 -20.75 -17.15
C ALA A 451 18.97 -19.30 -16.71
N CYS A 452 19.11 -18.37 -17.66
CA CYS A 452 19.08 -16.93 -17.38
C CYS A 452 17.69 -16.46 -16.93
N THR A 453 17.67 -15.53 -15.96
CA THR A 453 16.48 -14.79 -15.57
C THR A 453 16.24 -13.66 -16.57
N THR A 454 15.01 -13.51 -17.05
CA THR A 454 14.60 -12.51 -18.04
C THR A 454 13.55 -11.55 -17.46
N GLY A 455 13.18 -10.52 -18.22
CA GLY A 455 12.08 -9.62 -17.86
C GLY A 455 12.33 -8.73 -16.66
N VAL A 456 11.26 -8.38 -15.96
CA VAL A 456 11.30 -7.49 -14.79
C VAL A 456 12.11 -8.10 -13.64
N ALA A 457 12.09 -9.41 -13.49
CA ALA A 457 12.88 -10.13 -12.48
C ALA A 457 14.38 -9.91 -12.64
N ALA A 458 14.89 -9.82 -13.87
CA ALA A 458 16.29 -9.49 -14.14
C ALA A 458 16.66 -8.07 -13.67
N ILE A 459 15.74 -7.12 -13.78
CA ILE A 459 15.93 -5.73 -13.31
C ILE A 459 16.06 -5.70 -11.78
N TYR A 460 15.20 -6.44 -11.07
CA TYR A 460 15.31 -6.56 -9.60
C TYR A 460 16.62 -7.22 -9.17
N GLY A 461 17.03 -8.30 -9.84
CA GLY A 461 18.30 -8.96 -9.58
C GLY A 461 19.50 -8.02 -9.80
N MET A 462 19.53 -7.29 -10.92
CA MET A 462 20.56 -6.27 -11.20
C MET A 462 20.52 -5.14 -10.17
N SER A 463 19.34 -4.65 -9.83
CA SER A 463 19.15 -3.57 -8.88
C SER A 463 19.78 -3.87 -7.50
N GLN A 464 19.74 -5.12 -7.05
CA GLN A 464 20.35 -5.52 -5.78
C GLN A 464 21.87 -5.55 -5.82
N GLN A 465 22.45 -5.83 -6.98
CA GLN A 465 23.91 -5.88 -7.17
C GLN A 465 24.52 -4.49 -7.39
N LEU A 466 23.71 -3.49 -7.75
CA LEU A 466 24.21 -2.13 -8.02
C LEU A 466 24.44 -1.37 -6.71
N PRO A 467 25.69 -0.90 -6.46
CA PRO A 467 26.01 -0.10 -5.28
C PRO A 467 25.38 1.31 -5.30
N ASP A 468 24.99 1.80 -6.48
CA ASP A 468 24.38 3.11 -6.69
C ASP A 468 22.97 2.96 -7.24
N LYS A 469 21.99 3.43 -6.49
CA LYS A 469 20.56 3.39 -6.84
C LYS A 469 20.12 4.50 -7.80
N SER A 470 21.04 5.40 -8.24
CA SER A 470 20.70 6.46 -9.21
C SER A 470 20.23 5.90 -10.54
N ILE A 471 20.82 4.80 -11.01
CA ILE A 471 20.41 4.10 -12.23
C ILE A 471 18.99 3.55 -12.10
N VAL A 472 18.66 2.97 -10.95
CA VAL A 472 17.31 2.46 -10.66
C VAL A 472 16.29 3.59 -10.67
N LYS A 473 16.69 4.78 -10.20
CA LYS A 473 15.84 5.98 -10.21
C LYS A 473 15.57 6.48 -11.63
N GLU A 474 16.56 6.49 -12.51
CA GLU A 474 16.39 6.83 -13.93
C GLU A 474 15.48 5.84 -14.66
N LEU A 475 15.66 4.54 -14.41
CA LEU A 475 14.76 3.50 -14.93
C LEU A 475 13.32 3.69 -14.43
N ALA A 476 13.13 4.07 -13.16
CA ALA A 476 11.81 4.34 -12.61
C ALA A 476 11.15 5.58 -13.24
N TYR A 477 11.91 6.63 -13.55
CA TYR A 477 11.39 7.78 -14.29
C TYR A 477 10.95 7.37 -15.70
N GLY A 478 11.81 6.65 -16.44
CA GLY A 478 11.45 6.17 -17.77
C GLY A 478 10.23 5.23 -17.76
N TYR A 479 10.07 4.42 -16.72
CA TYR A 479 8.88 3.59 -16.51
C TYR A 479 7.62 4.45 -16.30
N LEU A 480 7.68 5.47 -15.44
CA LEU A 480 6.55 6.38 -15.20
C LEU A 480 6.17 7.17 -16.47
N ASP A 481 7.17 7.59 -17.26
CA ASP A 481 6.93 8.28 -18.53
C ASP A 481 6.15 7.42 -19.53
N THR A 482 6.21 6.08 -19.41
CA THR A 482 5.45 5.20 -20.30
C THR A 482 3.95 5.22 -20.01
N PHE A 483 3.52 5.55 -18.79
CA PHE A 483 2.09 5.54 -18.42
C PHE A 483 1.25 6.57 -19.18
N TYR A 484 1.90 7.59 -19.71
CA TYR A 484 1.24 8.70 -20.41
C TYR A 484 1.50 8.69 -21.92
N LYS A 485 1.98 7.56 -22.46
CA LYS A 485 2.16 7.38 -23.90
C LYS A 485 1.01 6.60 -24.49
N VAL A 486 0.50 7.10 -25.59
CA VAL A 486 -0.43 6.40 -26.48
C VAL A 486 0.38 5.74 -27.58
N ILE A 487 0.10 4.49 -27.92
CA ILE A 487 0.74 3.69 -28.98
C ILE A 487 -0.33 2.95 -29.75
#